data_ae5db14bdedd6d2a1930dd29b623d064
#
_entry.id   ae5db14bdedd6d2a1930dd29b623d064
#
_cell.length_a   1.000
_cell.length_b   1.000
_cell.length_c   1.000
_cell.angle_alpha   90.00
_cell.angle_beta   90.00
_cell.angle_gamma   90.00
#
_symmetry.space_group_name_H-M   'P 1'
#
loop_
_entity.id
_entity.type
_entity.pdbx_description
1 polymer ?
#
loop_
_entity_poly.entity_id
_entity_poly.type
_entity_poly.pdbx_seq_one_letter_code
_entity_poly.pdbx_strand_id
1 'polypeptide(L)'
;MEIISDTVIYIMMAFVLIGAVAAIRDDQGGIGKEFMQGLHSIGYLFIPVAGVMASLPYLSIFVEKVLGPIWSALGADPAIAATTFIASDMGGYQLAEATAQSDGAWITAMVTGYMAGATIVFTIPVGLAMLQKADHKYMALGIMSGILTIPIGVAVTMLIVLATGADIRNLVPLVIVVLLIAAGLKFLPDLMIKLFMVFGRFIDAAVKIILALSIVEYFTGVFSRGFGSRGFDAIIATEDNTFRALEVAGYG
;
A
#
# COMPACT_ATOMS: atom_id res chain seq x y z
N MET A 1 15.59 -11.26 19.96
CA MET A 1 14.31 -11.05 19.22
C MET A 1 13.97 -12.26 18.35
N GLU A 2 14.93 -12.91 17.73
CA GLU A 2 14.73 -14.12 16.89
C GLU A 2 13.92 -15.24 17.60
N ILE A 3 14.25 -15.58 18.87
CA ILE A 3 13.55 -16.65 19.60
C ILE A 3 12.04 -16.39 19.74
N ILE A 4 11.63 -15.13 19.95
CA ILE A 4 10.21 -14.77 20.07
C ILE A 4 9.53 -14.88 18.71
N SER A 5 10.19 -14.39 17.67
CA SER A 5 9.70 -14.49 16.28
C SER A 5 9.50 -15.95 15.88
N ASP A 6 10.52 -16.79 16.08
CA ASP A 6 10.47 -18.21 15.72
C ASP A 6 9.38 -18.95 16.52
N THR A 7 9.23 -18.63 17.81
CA THR A 7 8.18 -19.22 18.65
C THR A 7 6.78 -18.89 18.10
N VAL A 8 6.54 -17.64 17.71
CA VAL A 8 5.26 -17.23 17.10
C VAL A 8 5.02 -17.97 15.80
N ILE A 9 6.05 -18.08 14.94
CA ILE A 9 5.95 -18.80 13.67
C ILE A 9 5.60 -20.27 13.91
N TYR A 10 6.27 -20.96 14.82
CA TYR A 10 5.97 -22.37 15.13
C TYR A 10 4.55 -22.56 15.67
N ILE A 11 4.06 -21.64 16.50
CA ILE A 11 2.67 -21.67 16.98
C ILE A 11 1.71 -21.52 15.80
N MET A 12 1.95 -20.54 14.90
CA MET A 12 1.12 -20.35 13.71
C MET A 12 1.12 -21.59 12.81
N MET A 13 2.30 -22.19 12.55
CA MET A 13 2.42 -23.41 11.76
C MET A 13 1.63 -24.59 12.37
N ALA A 14 1.65 -24.72 13.69
CA ALA A 14 0.85 -25.74 14.37
C ALA A 14 -0.65 -25.52 14.15
N PHE A 15 -1.14 -24.27 14.26
CA PHE A 15 -2.54 -23.94 13.98
C PHE A 15 -2.92 -24.15 12.51
N VAL A 16 -2.03 -23.86 11.57
CA VAL A 16 -2.25 -24.15 10.14
C VAL A 16 -2.44 -25.66 9.92
N LEU A 17 -1.60 -26.50 10.51
CA LEU A 17 -1.73 -27.96 10.41
C LEU A 17 -3.04 -28.46 11.03
N ILE A 18 -3.41 -27.97 12.21
CA ILE A 18 -4.68 -28.31 12.88
C ILE A 18 -5.86 -27.88 11.99
N GLY A 19 -5.83 -26.67 11.45
CA GLY A 19 -6.86 -26.15 10.56
C GLY A 19 -7.01 -26.98 9.28
N ALA A 20 -5.89 -27.33 8.65
CA ALA A 20 -5.89 -28.14 7.44
C ALA A 20 -6.46 -29.56 7.69
N VAL A 21 -6.06 -30.22 8.78
CA VAL A 21 -6.61 -31.54 9.16
C VAL A 21 -8.09 -31.43 9.49
N ALA A 22 -8.52 -30.37 10.18
CA ALA A 22 -9.93 -30.13 10.47
C ALA A 22 -10.74 -29.93 9.19
N ALA A 23 -10.23 -29.15 8.22
CA ALA A 23 -10.89 -28.91 6.94
C ALA A 23 -11.00 -30.17 6.07
N ILE A 24 -10.02 -31.07 6.10
CA ILE A 24 -10.10 -32.37 5.42
C ILE A 24 -11.22 -33.24 6.00
N ARG A 25 -11.52 -33.10 7.30
CA ARG A 25 -12.57 -33.88 7.97
C ARG A 25 -13.95 -33.26 7.77
N ASP A 26 -14.03 -31.94 7.91
CA ASP A 26 -15.29 -31.17 7.80
C ASP A 26 -14.94 -29.70 7.43
N ASP A 27 -15.17 -29.33 6.19
CA ASP A 27 -14.95 -27.98 5.67
C ASP A 27 -16.16 -27.03 5.87
N GLN A 28 -17.29 -27.56 6.34
CA GLN A 28 -18.54 -26.80 6.53
C GLN A 28 -18.78 -26.40 7.99
N GLY A 29 -18.04 -26.95 8.94
CA GLY A 29 -18.22 -26.72 10.37
C GLY A 29 -16.94 -26.50 11.16
N GLY A 30 -17.07 -25.85 12.33
CA GLY A 30 -15.97 -25.70 13.30
C GLY A 30 -14.70 -25.08 12.74
N ILE A 31 -13.55 -25.58 13.21
CA ILE A 31 -12.21 -25.08 12.84
C ILE A 31 -11.94 -25.25 11.34
N GLY A 32 -12.43 -26.32 10.72
CA GLY A 32 -12.22 -26.55 9.28
C GLY A 32 -12.86 -25.47 8.43
N LYS A 33 -14.09 -25.06 8.77
CA LYS A 33 -14.77 -23.95 8.10
C LYS A 33 -14.00 -22.64 8.23
N GLU A 34 -13.55 -22.30 9.42
CA GLU A 34 -12.78 -21.08 9.67
C GLU A 34 -11.45 -21.06 8.89
N PHE A 35 -10.78 -22.20 8.83
CA PHE A 35 -9.56 -22.37 8.03
C PHE A 35 -9.85 -22.16 6.53
N MET A 36 -10.92 -22.75 5.99
CA MET A 36 -11.32 -22.56 4.60
C MET A 36 -11.72 -21.12 4.29
N GLN A 37 -12.41 -20.44 5.23
CA GLN A 37 -12.71 -19.02 5.09
C GLN A 37 -11.43 -18.17 5.05
N GLY A 38 -10.44 -18.49 5.88
CA GLY A 38 -9.13 -17.87 5.85
C GLY A 38 -8.46 -18.01 4.47
N LEU A 39 -8.44 -19.22 3.91
CA LEU A 39 -7.89 -19.46 2.58
C LEU A 39 -8.64 -18.70 1.47
N HIS A 40 -9.97 -18.66 1.53
CA HIS A 40 -10.76 -17.89 0.56
C HIS A 40 -10.50 -16.38 0.66
N SER A 41 -10.15 -15.87 1.85
CA SER A 41 -9.81 -14.47 2.05
C SER A 41 -8.54 -14.05 1.30
N ILE A 42 -7.62 -14.96 1.01
CA ILE A 42 -6.38 -14.69 0.26
C ILE A 42 -6.71 -14.06 -1.09
N GLY A 43 -7.74 -14.54 -1.79
CA GLY A 43 -8.15 -13.98 -3.08
C GLY A 43 -8.55 -12.50 -3.01
N TYR A 44 -9.22 -12.09 -1.93
CA TYR A 44 -9.60 -10.68 -1.72
C TYR A 44 -8.41 -9.80 -1.42
N LEU A 45 -7.37 -10.32 -0.75
CA LEU A 45 -6.13 -9.60 -0.47
C LEU A 45 -5.20 -9.59 -1.68
N PHE A 46 -5.11 -10.71 -2.39
CA PHE A 46 -4.19 -10.87 -3.51
C PHE A 46 -4.45 -9.86 -4.65
N ILE A 47 -5.72 -9.65 -5.03
CA ILE A 47 -6.06 -8.77 -6.14
C ILE A 47 -5.60 -7.32 -5.91
N PRO A 48 -5.92 -6.66 -4.78
CA PRO A 48 -5.42 -5.33 -4.49
C PRO A 48 -3.90 -5.26 -4.42
N VAL A 49 -3.26 -6.20 -3.72
CA VAL A 49 -1.80 -6.22 -3.54
C VAL A 49 -1.09 -6.40 -4.88
N ALA A 50 -1.43 -7.44 -5.64
CA ALA A 50 -0.84 -7.71 -6.94
C ALA A 50 -1.05 -6.55 -7.93
N GLY A 51 -2.25 -5.95 -7.93
CA GLY A 51 -2.55 -4.82 -8.81
C GLY A 51 -1.79 -3.55 -8.44
N VAL A 52 -1.62 -3.26 -7.15
CA VAL A 52 -0.79 -2.14 -6.70
C VAL A 52 0.67 -2.38 -7.08
N MET A 53 1.21 -3.58 -6.79
CA MET A 53 2.58 -3.94 -7.18
C MET A 53 2.80 -3.78 -8.69
N ALA A 54 1.85 -4.22 -9.51
CA ALA A 54 1.88 -4.04 -10.95
C ALA A 54 1.83 -2.55 -11.38
N SER A 55 1.25 -1.68 -10.57
CA SER A 55 1.16 -0.24 -10.85
C SER A 55 2.38 0.57 -10.41
N LEU A 56 3.27 0.01 -9.57
CA LEU A 56 4.39 0.73 -8.97
C LEU A 56 5.29 1.46 -9.98
N PRO A 57 5.70 0.88 -11.12
CA PRO A 57 6.54 1.59 -12.08
C PRO A 57 5.89 2.87 -12.62
N TYR A 58 4.58 2.84 -12.87
CA TYR A 58 3.83 4.00 -13.35
C TYR A 58 3.60 5.02 -12.24
N LEU A 59 3.29 4.52 -11.04
CA LEU A 59 3.09 5.34 -9.85
C LEU A 59 4.39 6.08 -9.49
N SER A 60 5.54 5.42 -9.57
CA SER A 60 6.86 6.02 -9.33
C SER A 60 7.14 7.16 -10.31
N ILE A 61 6.91 6.94 -11.63
CA ILE A 61 7.08 7.98 -12.64
C ILE A 61 6.15 9.17 -12.39
N PHE A 62 4.90 8.92 -12.03
CA PHE A 62 3.94 9.97 -11.71
C PHE A 62 4.38 10.79 -10.49
N VAL A 63 4.78 10.10 -9.43
CA VAL A 63 5.27 10.74 -8.20
C VAL A 63 6.51 11.58 -8.48
N GLU A 64 7.51 11.03 -9.17
CA GLU A 64 8.75 11.76 -9.48
C GLU A 64 8.52 12.98 -10.37
N LYS A 65 7.70 12.85 -11.41
CA LYS A 65 7.53 13.92 -12.41
C LYS A 65 6.49 14.96 -12.01
N VAL A 66 5.47 14.59 -11.26
CA VAL A 66 4.33 15.48 -10.92
C VAL A 66 4.40 15.94 -9.47
N LEU A 67 4.56 15.01 -8.54
CA LEU A 67 4.51 15.32 -7.12
C LEU A 67 5.87 15.77 -6.56
N GLY A 68 6.97 15.16 -6.97
CA GLY A 68 8.31 15.52 -6.53
C GLY A 68 8.61 17.02 -6.64
N PRO A 69 8.37 17.68 -7.79
CA PRO A 69 8.55 19.13 -7.91
C PRO A 69 7.69 19.95 -6.95
N ILE A 70 6.45 19.52 -6.66
CA ILE A 70 5.55 20.21 -5.72
C ILE A 70 6.10 20.09 -4.30
N TRP A 71 6.53 18.88 -3.89
CA TRP A 71 7.12 18.67 -2.56
C TRP A 71 8.42 19.44 -2.39
N SER A 72 9.30 19.43 -3.40
CA SER A 72 10.52 20.21 -3.42
C SER A 72 10.26 21.73 -3.34
N ALA A 73 9.23 22.22 -4.02
CA ALA A 73 8.83 23.64 -3.91
C ALA A 73 8.33 24.01 -2.51
N LEU A 74 7.79 23.06 -1.74
CA LEU A 74 7.43 23.22 -0.34
C LEU A 74 8.62 23.03 0.62
N GLY A 75 9.82 22.75 0.06
CA GLY A 75 11.05 22.53 0.83
C GLY A 75 11.15 21.14 1.47
N ALA A 76 10.30 20.21 1.07
CA ALA A 76 10.35 18.83 1.53
C ALA A 76 11.22 17.97 0.61
N ASP A 77 11.80 16.91 1.18
CA ASP A 77 12.60 15.95 0.46
C ASP A 77 11.76 15.16 -0.56
N PRO A 78 12.27 14.90 -1.78
CA PRO A 78 11.57 14.12 -2.81
C PRO A 78 11.13 12.72 -2.33
N ALA A 79 11.91 12.08 -1.46
CA ALA A 79 11.57 10.78 -0.88
C ALA A 79 10.22 10.79 -0.14
N ILE A 80 9.85 11.92 0.49
CA ILE A 80 8.56 12.07 1.16
C ILE A 80 7.39 12.06 0.17
N ALA A 81 7.57 12.66 -1.02
CA ALA A 81 6.56 12.61 -2.07
C ALA A 81 6.27 11.16 -2.50
N ALA A 82 7.34 10.40 -2.72
CA ALA A 82 7.24 9.00 -3.11
C ALA A 82 6.46 8.17 -2.08
N THR A 83 6.91 8.21 -0.84
CA THR A 83 6.36 7.37 0.23
C THR A 83 5.02 7.86 0.77
N THR A 84 4.62 9.11 0.51
CA THR A 84 3.24 9.54 0.80
C THR A 84 2.21 8.71 0.02
N PHE A 85 2.55 8.23 -1.18
CA PHE A 85 1.64 7.50 -2.06
C PHE A 85 2.05 6.04 -2.30
N ILE A 86 3.28 5.65 -1.97
CA ILE A 86 3.78 4.30 -2.15
C ILE A 86 4.16 3.75 -0.77
N ALA A 87 3.58 2.60 -0.40
CA ALA A 87 3.88 1.95 0.86
C ALA A 87 5.35 1.47 0.90
N SER A 88 5.98 1.58 2.07
CA SER A 88 7.39 1.22 2.23
C SER A 88 7.68 -0.25 1.92
N ASP A 89 6.77 -1.15 2.28
CA ASP A 89 6.83 -2.59 2.01
C ASP A 89 6.48 -2.95 0.56
N MET A 90 5.99 -1.99 -0.23
CA MET A 90 5.59 -2.19 -1.63
C MET A 90 6.48 -1.39 -2.60
N GLY A 91 7.76 -1.28 -2.33
CA GLY A 91 8.73 -0.58 -3.16
C GLY A 91 9.03 0.87 -2.74
N GLY A 92 8.27 1.42 -1.78
CA GLY A 92 8.51 2.76 -1.24
C GLY A 92 9.86 2.86 -0.51
N TYR A 93 10.33 1.75 0.10
CA TYR A 93 11.64 1.69 0.74
C TYR A 93 12.76 2.00 -0.25
N GLN A 94 12.83 1.24 -1.35
CA GLN A 94 13.89 1.37 -2.36
C GLN A 94 13.84 2.73 -3.04
N LEU A 95 12.62 3.24 -3.30
CA LEU A 95 12.46 4.56 -3.91
C LEU A 95 12.87 5.68 -2.94
N ALA A 96 12.54 5.54 -1.65
CA ALA A 96 12.98 6.50 -0.63
C ALA A 96 14.49 6.49 -0.49
N GLU A 97 15.15 5.32 -0.46
CA GLU A 97 16.60 5.19 -0.39
C GLU A 97 17.28 5.83 -1.59
N ALA A 98 16.74 5.64 -2.80
CA ALA A 98 17.30 6.19 -4.04
C ALA A 98 17.13 7.72 -4.16
N THR A 99 16.14 8.32 -3.49
CA THR A 99 15.77 9.74 -3.68
C THR A 99 16.03 10.62 -2.48
N ALA A 100 16.21 10.06 -1.28
CA ALA A 100 16.46 10.82 -0.06
C ALA A 100 17.81 11.53 -0.07
N GLN A 101 17.84 12.79 0.37
CA GLN A 101 19.03 13.63 0.41
C GLN A 101 19.80 13.50 1.74
N SER A 102 19.25 12.81 2.74
CA SER A 102 19.89 12.52 4.03
C SER A 102 19.28 11.28 4.67
N ASP A 103 20.01 10.66 5.61
CA ASP A 103 19.52 9.53 6.41
C ASP A 103 18.23 9.88 7.16
N GLY A 104 18.15 11.09 7.71
CA GLY A 104 16.94 11.58 8.38
C GLY A 104 15.74 11.73 7.45
N ALA A 105 15.97 12.18 6.20
CA ALA A 105 14.94 12.24 5.18
C ALA A 105 14.48 10.83 4.78
N TRP A 106 15.41 9.90 4.59
CA TRP A 106 15.10 8.50 4.29
C TRP A 106 14.27 7.83 5.38
N ILE A 107 14.67 7.94 6.65
CA ILE A 107 13.92 7.36 7.79
C ILE A 107 12.52 8.01 7.88
N THR A 108 12.45 9.34 7.71
CA THR A 108 11.17 10.06 7.71
C THR A 108 10.27 9.58 6.56
N ALA A 109 10.83 9.40 5.38
CA ALA A 109 10.12 8.87 4.22
C ALA A 109 9.63 7.44 4.48
N MET A 110 10.46 6.56 5.03
CA MET A 110 10.05 5.20 5.40
C MET A 110 8.81 5.19 6.32
N VAL A 111 8.84 5.97 7.40
CA VAL A 111 7.71 6.04 8.33
C VAL A 111 6.47 6.63 7.65
N THR A 112 6.65 7.63 6.78
CA THR A 112 5.56 8.17 5.97
C THR A 112 4.94 7.09 5.09
N GLY A 113 5.75 6.24 4.46
CA GLY A 113 5.29 5.14 3.63
C GLY A 113 4.52 4.07 4.40
N TYR A 114 4.96 3.73 5.61
CA TYR A 114 4.22 2.82 6.49
C TYR A 114 2.89 3.40 6.98
N MET A 115 2.78 4.71 7.12
CA MET A 115 1.56 5.36 7.59
C MET A 115 0.65 5.82 6.44
N ALA A 116 1.13 6.74 5.61
CA ALA A 116 0.34 7.34 4.53
C ALA A 116 0.27 6.41 3.30
N GLY A 117 1.41 5.97 2.79
CA GLY A 117 1.49 5.09 1.62
C GLY A 117 0.68 3.82 1.82
N ALA A 118 0.90 3.08 2.91
CA ALA A 118 0.15 1.87 3.22
C ALA A 118 -1.36 2.12 3.36
N THR A 119 -1.76 3.28 3.89
CA THR A 119 -3.18 3.64 3.96
C THR A 119 -3.78 3.78 2.57
N ILE A 120 -3.10 4.47 1.66
CA ILE A 120 -3.61 4.78 0.32
C ILE A 120 -3.62 3.53 -0.57
N VAL A 121 -2.50 2.83 -0.67
CA VAL A 121 -2.35 1.75 -1.66
C VAL A 121 -2.78 0.38 -1.16
N PHE A 122 -2.89 0.19 0.15
CA PHE A 122 -3.27 -1.10 0.73
C PHE A 122 -4.59 -1.01 1.50
N THR A 123 -4.68 -0.18 2.55
CA THR A 123 -5.85 -0.18 3.45
C THR A 123 -7.14 0.21 2.73
N ILE A 124 -7.09 1.21 1.84
CA ILE A 124 -8.29 1.64 1.11
C ILE A 124 -8.78 0.56 0.14
N PRO A 125 -7.97 0.03 -0.79
CA PRO A 125 -8.43 -0.99 -1.73
C PRO A 125 -8.88 -2.28 -1.03
N VAL A 126 -8.11 -2.77 -0.05
CA VAL A 126 -8.43 -3.98 0.70
C VAL A 126 -9.70 -3.79 1.52
N GLY A 127 -9.84 -2.68 2.23
CA GLY A 127 -11.04 -2.39 3.01
C GLY A 127 -12.30 -2.31 2.14
N LEU A 128 -12.21 -1.68 0.96
CA LEU A 128 -13.33 -1.65 0.00
C LEU A 128 -13.66 -3.03 -0.56
N ALA A 129 -12.69 -3.91 -0.72
CA ALA A 129 -12.91 -5.28 -1.21
C ALA A 129 -13.56 -6.19 -0.14
N MET A 130 -13.21 -5.99 1.14
CA MET A 130 -13.65 -6.86 2.24
C MET A 130 -14.93 -6.40 2.93
N LEU A 131 -15.15 -5.09 3.02
CA LEU A 131 -16.31 -4.54 3.74
C LEU A 131 -17.58 -4.54 2.88
N GLN A 132 -18.73 -4.66 3.56
CA GLN A 132 -20.02 -4.48 2.91
C GLN A 132 -20.19 -3.02 2.46
N LYS A 133 -20.87 -2.82 1.34
CA LYS A 133 -21.07 -1.46 0.77
C LYS A 133 -21.73 -0.48 1.74
N ALA A 134 -22.57 -0.97 2.65
CA ALA A 134 -23.22 -0.15 3.69
C ALA A 134 -22.20 0.45 4.67
N ASP A 135 -21.06 -0.22 4.90
CA ASP A 135 -20.05 0.16 5.88
C ASP A 135 -18.94 1.03 5.29
N HIS A 136 -18.88 1.18 3.97
CA HIS A 136 -17.85 1.99 3.30
C HIS A 136 -17.81 3.44 3.80
N LYS A 137 -18.95 4.05 4.16
CA LYS A 137 -18.99 5.40 4.72
C LYS A 137 -18.28 5.51 6.08
N TYR A 138 -18.41 4.49 6.91
CA TYR A 138 -17.76 4.43 8.22
C TYR A 138 -16.26 4.22 8.06
N MET A 139 -15.87 3.35 7.12
CA MET A 139 -14.47 3.19 6.73
C MET A 139 -13.87 4.51 6.22
N ALA A 140 -14.60 5.24 5.36
CA ALA A 140 -14.16 6.53 4.85
C ALA A 140 -13.89 7.53 6.00
N LEU A 141 -14.82 7.65 6.95
CA LEU A 141 -14.65 8.50 8.13
C LEU A 141 -13.48 8.04 9.00
N GLY A 142 -13.36 6.74 9.25
CA GLY A 142 -12.27 6.17 10.05
C GLY A 142 -10.90 6.45 9.43
N ILE A 143 -10.73 6.18 8.13
CA ILE A 143 -9.46 6.42 7.42
C ILE A 143 -9.14 7.92 7.39
N MET A 144 -10.09 8.78 7.02
CA MET A 144 -9.85 10.22 7.01
C MET A 144 -9.46 10.75 8.39
N SER A 145 -10.12 10.26 9.46
CA SER A 145 -9.76 10.59 10.84
C SER A 145 -8.37 10.06 11.22
N GLY A 146 -8.03 8.84 10.78
CA GLY A 146 -6.71 8.25 10.97
C GLY A 146 -5.60 9.04 10.28
N ILE A 147 -5.84 9.51 9.06
CA ILE A 147 -4.88 10.34 8.31
C ILE A 147 -4.50 11.62 9.08
N LEU A 148 -5.42 12.17 9.88
CA LEU A 148 -5.12 13.36 10.70
C LEU A 148 -4.00 13.13 11.73
N THR A 149 -3.75 11.88 12.11
CA THR A 149 -2.70 11.51 13.08
C THR A 149 -1.33 11.27 12.44
N ILE A 150 -1.26 11.09 11.13
CA ILE A 150 -0.01 10.76 10.41
C ILE A 150 1.09 11.81 10.67
N PRO A 151 0.87 13.13 10.53
CA PRO A 151 1.91 14.12 10.79
C PRO A 151 2.45 14.07 12.22
N ILE A 152 1.62 13.68 13.18
CA ILE A 152 2.06 13.53 14.57
C ILE A 152 3.04 12.37 14.69
N GLY A 153 2.72 11.21 14.11
CA GLY A 153 3.62 10.05 14.11
C GLY A 153 4.94 10.33 13.39
N VAL A 154 4.86 10.97 12.23
CA VAL A 154 6.06 11.39 11.47
C VAL A 154 6.88 12.41 12.26
N ALA A 155 6.25 13.40 12.92
CA ALA A 155 6.94 14.38 13.76
C ALA A 155 7.67 13.73 14.94
N VAL A 156 7.05 12.75 15.61
CA VAL A 156 7.70 11.98 16.69
C VAL A 156 8.93 11.24 16.17
N THR A 157 8.83 10.62 15.00
CA THR A 157 9.98 9.97 14.37
C THR A 157 11.10 10.98 14.08
N MET A 158 10.77 12.13 13.50
CA MET A 158 11.75 13.18 13.22
C MET A 158 12.45 13.69 14.48
N LEU A 159 11.73 13.81 15.60
CA LEU A 159 12.33 14.17 16.89
C LEU A 159 13.34 13.12 17.36
N ILE A 160 13.08 11.83 17.11
CA ILE A 160 13.98 10.74 17.47
C ILE A 160 15.25 10.78 16.58
N VAL A 161 15.10 11.10 15.30
CA VAL A 161 16.18 11.04 14.31
C VAL A 161 16.76 12.42 13.96
N LEU A 162 16.57 13.43 14.79
CA LEU A 162 17.10 14.79 14.55
C LEU A 162 18.60 14.82 14.27
N ALA A 163 19.37 13.96 14.95
CA ALA A 163 20.82 13.87 14.76
C ALA A 163 21.25 13.33 13.38
N THR A 164 20.35 12.75 12.61
CA THR A 164 20.61 12.17 11.28
C THR A 164 20.26 13.12 10.13
N GLY A 165 20.01 14.40 10.41
CA GLY A 165 19.70 15.40 9.38
C GLY A 165 18.22 15.46 8.98
N ALA A 166 17.30 15.02 9.85
CA ALA A 166 15.86 15.18 9.61
C ALA A 166 15.47 16.67 9.57
N ASP A 167 14.84 17.09 8.48
CA ASP A 167 14.37 18.49 8.30
C ASP A 167 12.87 18.57 8.54
N ILE A 168 12.46 19.48 9.43
CA ILE A 168 11.06 19.73 9.77
C ILE A 168 10.21 20.12 8.54
N ARG A 169 10.82 20.64 7.49
CA ARG A 169 10.15 20.95 6.22
C ARG A 169 9.49 19.72 5.59
N ASN A 170 9.99 18.52 5.88
CA ASN A 170 9.40 17.28 5.42
C ASN A 170 7.97 17.06 5.94
N LEU A 171 7.58 17.71 7.04
CA LEU A 171 6.20 17.68 7.55
C LEU A 171 5.25 18.61 6.80
N VAL A 172 5.75 19.64 6.12
CA VAL A 172 4.91 20.68 5.52
C VAL A 172 3.85 20.13 4.57
N PRO A 173 4.19 19.28 3.59
CA PRO A 173 3.17 18.73 2.70
C PRO A 173 2.14 17.86 3.43
N LEU A 174 2.58 17.06 4.40
CA LEU A 174 1.69 16.20 5.19
C LEU A 174 0.71 17.02 6.01
N VAL A 175 1.19 18.09 6.66
CA VAL A 175 0.36 19.01 7.43
C VAL A 175 -0.65 19.72 6.54
N ILE A 176 -0.26 20.17 5.36
CA ILE A 176 -1.17 20.80 4.40
C ILE A 176 -2.31 19.84 4.03
N VAL A 177 -1.98 18.59 3.66
CA VAL A 177 -3.00 17.57 3.31
C VAL A 177 -3.94 17.33 4.50
N VAL A 178 -3.39 17.20 5.70
CA VAL A 178 -4.18 16.98 6.92
C VAL A 178 -5.09 18.15 7.22
N LEU A 179 -4.61 19.40 7.10
CA LEU A 179 -5.43 20.58 7.32
C LEU A 179 -6.58 20.68 6.30
N LEU A 180 -6.33 20.32 5.04
CA LEU A 180 -7.37 20.25 4.02
C LEU A 180 -8.43 19.20 4.35
N ILE A 181 -8.02 18.00 4.76
CA ILE A 181 -8.93 16.92 5.18
C ILE A 181 -9.70 17.33 6.43
N ALA A 182 -9.05 17.88 7.44
CA ALA A 182 -9.70 18.34 8.67
C ALA A 182 -10.73 19.45 8.41
N ALA A 183 -10.37 20.42 7.59
CA ALA A 183 -11.28 21.48 7.18
C ALA A 183 -12.47 20.91 6.38
N GLY A 184 -12.19 20.02 5.44
CA GLY A 184 -13.22 19.34 4.66
C GLY A 184 -14.18 18.54 5.54
N LEU A 185 -13.68 17.76 6.49
CA LEU A 185 -14.50 16.98 7.43
C LEU A 185 -15.34 17.88 8.34
N LYS A 186 -14.80 19.04 8.74
CA LYS A 186 -15.51 20.00 9.60
C LYS A 186 -16.60 20.75 8.87
N PHE A 187 -16.33 21.24 7.65
CA PHE A 187 -17.22 22.15 6.93
C PHE A 187 -18.07 21.46 5.86
N LEU A 188 -17.58 20.37 5.27
CA LEU A 188 -18.20 19.68 4.12
C LEU A 188 -18.11 18.14 4.27
N PRO A 189 -18.58 17.55 5.38
CA PRO A 189 -18.37 16.11 5.67
C PRO A 189 -18.94 15.19 4.58
N ASP A 190 -20.13 15.46 4.08
CA ASP A 190 -20.77 14.62 3.05
C ASP A 190 -20.00 14.68 1.71
N LEU A 191 -19.46 15.84 1.37
CA LEU A 191 -18.62 16.00 0.19
C LEU A 191 -17.31 15.20 0.35
N MET A 192 -16.68 15.26 1.51
CA MET A 192 -15.45 14.52 1.80
C MET A 192 -15.68 13.02 1.73
N ILE A 193 -16.75 12.51 2.33
CA ILE A 193 -17.12 11.08 2.23
C ILE A 193 -17.34 10.71 0.75
N LYS A 194 -18.08 11.52 -0.01
CA LYS A 194 -18.33 11.27 -1.43
C LYS A 194 -17.03 11.26 -2.26
N LEU A 195 -16.14 12.22 -2.03
CA LEU A 195 -14.84 12.29 -2.72
C LEU A 195 -13.98 11.07 -2.37
N PHE A 196 -13.91 10.70 -1.10
CA PHE A 196 -13.19 9.51 -0.67
C PHE A 196 -13.75 8.24 -1.32
N MET A 197 -15.06 8.09 -1.38
CA MET A 197 -15.72 6.94 -2.03
C MET A 197 -15.47 6.89 -3.55
N VAL A 198 -15.41 8.05 -4.21
CA VAL A 198 -15.06 8.14 -5.63
C VAL A 198 -13.59 7.77 -5.84
N PHE A 199 -12.70 8.32 -5.01
CA PHE A 199 -11.27 8.03 -5.05
C PHE A 199 -11.00 6.53 -4.82
N GLY A 200 -11.61 5.94 -3.80
CA GLY A 200 -11.46 4.52 -3.50
C GLY A 200 -11.94 3.63 -4.65
N ARG A 201 -13.10 3.95 -5.27
CA ARG A 201 -13.57 3.22 -6.46
C ARG A 201 -12.64 3.38 -7.67
N PHE A 202 -12.07 4.56 -7.84
CA PHE A 202 -11.08 4.80 -8.89
C PHE A 202 -9.83 3.93 -8.68
N ILE A 203 -9.28 3.90 -7.47
CA ILE A 203 -8.12 3.06 -7.14
C ILE A 203 -8.46 1.58 -7.34
N ASP A 204 -9.58 1.09 -6.82
CA ASP A 204 -10.02 -0.30 -6.99
C ASP A 204 -10.17 -0.70 -8.48
N ALA A 205 -10.77 0.17 -9.29
CA ALA A 205 -10.88 -0.08 -10.72
C ALA A 205 -9.52 -0.05 -11.43
N ALA A 206 -8.67 0.94 -11.12
CA ALA A 206 -7.34 1.07 -11.72
C ALA A 206 -6.47 -0.16 -11.43
N VAL A 207 -6.45 -0.62 -10.17
CA VAL A 207 -5.72 -1.83 -9.74
C VAL A 207 -6.16 -3.07 -10.53
N LYS A 208 -7.47 -3.27 -10.67
CA LYS A 208 -8.03 -4.43 -11.41
C LYS A 208 -7.71 -4.35 -12.91
N ILE A 209 -7.80 -3.16 -13.51
CA ILE A 209 -7.46 -2.95 -14.92
C ILE A 209 -5.98 -3.21 -15.16
N ILE A 210 -5.09 -2.65 -14.34
CA ILE A 210 -3.65 -2.84 -14.47
C ILE A 210 -3.30 -4.31 -14.31
N LEU A 211 -3.85 -5.00 -13.31
CA LEU A 211 -3.63 -6.42 -13.12
C LEU A 211 -4.10 -7.24 -14.32
N ALA A 212 -5.29 -6.95 -14.85
CA ALA A 212 -5.81 -7.66 -16.02
C ALA A 212 -4.95 -7.43 -17.27
N LEU A 213 -4.53 -6.18 -17.52
CA LEU A 213 -3.64 -5.84 -18.64
C LEU A 213 -2.27 -6.52 -18.48
N SER A 214 -1.74 -6.56 -17.26
CA SER A 214 -0.48 -7.23 -16.95
C SER A 214 -0.55 -8.73 -17.20
N ILE A 215 -1.65 -9.39 -16.85
CA ILE A 215 -1.88 -10.81 -17.16
C ILE A 215 -1.94 -11.03 -18.67
N VAL A 216 -2.69 -10.20 -19.39
CA VAL A 216 -2.77 -10.30 -20.86
C VAL A 216 -1.39 -10.12 -21.48
N GLU A 217 -0.61 -9.13 -21.04
CA GLU A 217 0.74 -8.89 -21.55
C GLU A 217 1.66 -10.08 -21.30
N TYR A 218 1.64 -10.64 -20.09
CA TYR A 218 2.47 -11.79 -19.72
C TYR A 218 2.27 -12.99 -20.67
N PHE A 219 1.02 -13.30 -21.00
CA PHE A 219 0.71 -14.46 -21.86
C PHE A 219 0.81 -14.17 -23.36
N THR A 220 0.62 -12.92 -23.78
CA THR A 220 0.48 -12.59 -25.21
C THR A 220 1.57 -11.70 -25.77
N GLY A 221 2.21 -10.86 -24.92
CA GLY A 221 3.16 -9.83 -25.34
C GLY A 221 2.56 -8.80 -26.32
N VAL A 222 1.24 -8.64 -26.29
CA VAL A 222 0.50 -7.83 -27.28
C VAL A 222 0.87 -6.35 -27.21
N PHE A 223 1.05 -5.84 -26.00
CA PHE A 223 1.39 -4.43 -25.79
C PHE A 223 2.86 -4.15 -26.10
N SER A 224 3.77 -5.04 -25.68
CA SER A 224 5.21 -4.94 -26.00
C SER A 224 5.45 -5.03 -27.50
N ARG A 225 4.75 -5.92 -28.21
CA ARG A 225 4.86 -6.07 -29.66
C ARG A 225 4.21 -4.91 -30.41
N GLY A 226 3.04 -4.41 -29.94
CA GLY A 226 2.26 -3.38 -30.62
C GLY A 226 2.75 -1.96 -30.36
N PHE A 227 3.19 -1.67 -29.14
CA PHE A 227 3.56 -0.31 -28.71
C PHE A 227 5.03 -0.14 -28.35
N GLY A 228 5.84 -1.22 -28.45
CA GLY A 228 7.28 -1.17 -28.15
C GLY A 228 7.59 -0.86 -26.68
N SER A 229 6.61 -0.95 -25.79
CA SER A 229 6.80 -0.64 -24.38
C SER A 229 7.20 -1.89 -23.60
N ARG A 230 8.46 -1.95 -23.18
CA ARG A 230 8.95 -2.96 -22.23
C ARG A 230 8.38 -2.76 -20.80
N GLY A 231 7.53 -1.76 -20.60
CA GLY A 231 7.01 -1.41 -19.28
C GLY A 231 6.07 -2.45 -18.67
N PHE A 232 5.36 -3.22 -19.49
CA PHE A 232 4.43 -4.24 -19.01
C PHE A 232 5.10 -5.57 -18.65
N ASP A 233 6.22 -5.92 -19.31
CA ASP A 233 6.96 -7.17 -19.03
C ASP A 233 7.53 -7.20 -17.60
N ALA A 234 7.97 -6.05 -17.10
CA ALA A 234 8.55 -5.93 -15.76
C ALA A 234 7.54 -6.07 -14.62
N ILE A 235 6.24 -6.06 -14.91
CA ILE A 235 5.17 -5.97 -13.89
C ILE A 235 4.81 -7.34 -13.33
N ILE A 236 4.85 -8.40 -14.14
CA ILE A 236 4.41 -9.75 -13.74
C ILE A 236 5.53 -10.77 -13.75
N ALA A 237 6.53 -10.60 -14.62
CA ALA A 237 7.66 -11.51 -14.74
C ALA A 237 8.89 -10.97 -14.00
N THR A 238 9.51 -11.79 -13.17
CA THR A 238 10.91 -11.64 -12.75
C THR A 238 11.81 -12.04 -13.91
N GLU A 239 13.12 -11.70 -13.84
CA GLU A 239 14.14 -12.14 -14.82
C GLU A 239 14.13 -13.65 -15.04
N ASP A 240 13.63 -14.43 -14.07
CA ASP A 240 13.53 -15.90 -14.09
C ASP A 240 12.17 -16.43 -14.58
N ASN A 241 11.31 -15.62 -15.21
CA ASN A 241 9.96 -15.99 -15.66
C ASN A 241 9.01 -16.49 -14.56
N THR A 242 9.28 -16.23 -13.29
CA THR A 242 8.36 -16.49 -12.19
C THR A 242 7.37 -15.32 -12.04
N PHE A 243 6.14 -15.66 -11.65
CA PHE A 243 5.15 -14.62 -11.36
C PHE A 243 5.61 -13.76 -10.20
N ARG A 244 5.96 -12.50 -10.44
CA ARG A 244 6.33 -11.54 -9.40
C ARG A 244 5.25 -11.40 -8.33
N ALA A 245 3.99 -11.59 -8.70
CA ALA A 245 2.88 -11.61 -7.77
C ALA A 245 2.92 -12.81 -6.79
N LEU A 246 3.47 -13.96 -7.20
CA LEU A 246 3.68 -15.12 -6.32
C LEU A 246 4.89 -14.94 -5.42
N GLU A 247 5.92 -14.27 -5.89
CA GLU A 247 7.09 -13.89 -5.09
C GLU A 247 6.69 -12.93 -3.96
N VAL A 248 5.87 -11.93 -4.28
CA VAL A 248 5.31 -10.98 -3.30
C VAL A 248 4.36 -11.66 -2.31
N ALA A 249 3.55 -12.62 -2.76
CA ALA A 249 2.69 -13.41 -1.86
C ALA A 249 3.49 -14.32 -0.91
N GLY A 250 4.74 -14.64 -1.25
CA GLY A 250 5.67 -15.39 -0.40
C GLY A 250 6.38 -14.55 0.66
N TYR A 251 6.39 -13.22 0.52
CA TYR A 251 7.00 -12.27 1.47
C TYR A 251 5.97 -11.59 2.40
N GLY A 252 4.68 -11.79 2.21
CA GLY A 252 3.57 -11.33 3.04
C GLY A 252 3.02 -12.45 3.90
#